data_3b0fa3d7ca772d222e750b5bd533d846
#
_entry.id   3b0fa3d7ca772d222e750b5bd533d846
#
_cell.length_a   1.000
_cell.length_b   1.000
_cell.length_c   1.000
_cell.angle_alpha   90.00
_cell.angle_beta   90.00
_cell.angle_gamma   90.00
#
_symmetry.space_group_name_H-M   'P 1'
#
loop_
_entity.id
_entity.type
_entity.pdbx_description
1 polymer ?
#
loop_
_entity_poly.entity_id
_entity_poly.type
_entity_poly.pdbx_seq_one_letter_code
_entity_poly.pdbx_strand_id
1 'polypeptide(L)'
;MCPRRLLNRVALAATLAFSSTGAAFAMPQVLIGSYTHDSDSPGILRLRFDPEQGRLDPRPLQIVRSHNPSWLALDLTSNRVYAANENGPGQPDPVGRVSAFAIDPSSGELSPLGQQISLGDEPTHLSLSRDGRYLFVSNYGSRPNPGGSLAVMPIGEDGTLQPVTQLATHKASEQHPERQKSAHVHSAVLSPDGKTLFVSDLGADSIYAYRYDPTNPERPLTAAEPAAITLPAGSGPRHLVFSPDGSQAYATLELSAQVARFDHVDGTLLQRQLVDLSEGDNLDAHSPGAIHPSADGRFLYVSDRAEQNRILVYAIDEHGSLNEIQQRPSEGREPREFAIDPSGRFMLVANQKSDQLVLLQRDPNSGLLGETLQTLSIGKPSDVKFLEETGN
;
A
#
# COMPACT_ATOMS: atom_id res chain seq x y z
N MET A 1 -60.13 -47.54 48.01
CA MET A 1 -60.10 -47.20 46.57
C MET A 1 -59.96 -45.69 46.44
N CYS A 2 -58.81 -45.21 46.05
CA CYS A 2 -58.53 -43.78 45.96
C CYS A 2 -58.25 -43.45 44.48
N PRO A 3 -58.89 -42.48 43.84
CA PRO A 3 -58.63 -42.09 42.50
C PRO A 3 -57.46 -41.10 42.42
N ARG A 4 -56.45 -41.42 41.56
CA ARG A 4 -55.31 -40.55 41.23
C ARG A 4 -55.82 -39.40 40.36
N ARG A 5 -55.52 -38.17 40.78
CA ARG A 5 -55.66 -36.97 39.96
C ARG A 5 -54.44 -36.83 39.00
N LEU A 6 -54.66 -36.82 37.69
CA LEU A 6 -53.73 -36.42 36.71
C LEU A 6 -53.63 -34.87 36.70
N LEU A 7 -52.44 -34.34 36.94
CA LEU A 7 -52.11 -32.93 36.68
C LEU A 7 -51.58 -32.82 35.22
N ASN A 8 -52.35 -32.17 34.37
CA ASN A 8 -51.87 -31.68 33.08
C ASN A 8 -50.94 -30.50 33.28
N ARG A 9 -49.67 -30.68 32.95
CA ARG A 9 -48.70 -29.57 32.78
C ARG A 9 -48.83 -29.04 31.36
N VAL A 10 -49.37 -27.85 31.19
CA VAL A 10 -49.30 -27.07 29.96
C VAL A 10 -47.92 -26.43 29.91
N ALA A 11 -47.07 -26.87 28.98
CA ALA A 11 -45.79 -26.23 28.69
C ALA A 11 -46.05 -25.06 27.72
N LEU A 12 -45.86 -23.84 28.26
CA LEU A 12 -45.89 -22.62 27.44
C LEU A 12 -44.53 -22.47 26.73
N ALA A 13 -44.49 -22.77 25.45
CA ALA A 13 -43.31 -22.53 24.62
C ALA A 13 -43.27 -21.05 24.25
N ALA A 14 -42.38 -20.28 24.88
CA ALA A 14 -42.07 -18.93 24.49
C ALA A 14 -41.13 -18.96 23.24
N THR A 15 -41.69 -18.65 22.10
CA THR A 15 -40.92 -18.42 20.86
C THR A 15 -40.25 -17.07 20.96
N LEU A 16 -38.95 -17.06 21.28
CA LEU A 16 -38.09 -15.87 21.14
C LEU A 16 -37.86 -15.64 19.63
N ALA A 17 -38.55 -14.66 19.06
CA ALA A 17 -38.25 -14.11 17.75
C ALA A 17 -36.94 -13.29 17.88
N PHE A 18 -35.83 -13.86 17.45
CA PHE A 18 -34.61 -13.09 17.18
C PHE A 18 -34.87 -12.20 15.95
N SER A 19 -35.20 -10.92 16.22
CA SER A 19 -35.11 -9.89 15.20
C SER A 19 -33.62 -9.68 14.90
N SER A 20 -33.09 -10.31 13.87
CA SER A 20 -31.81 -9.90 13.31
C SER A 20 -32.01 -8.51 12.67
N THR A 21 -31.75 -7.46 13.40
CA THR A 21 -31.47 -6.16 12.80
C THR A 21 -30.14 -6.33 12.07
N GLY A 22 -30.22 -6.76 10.81
CA GLY A 22 -29.08 -6.66 9.91
C GLY A 22 -28.69 -5.19 9.87
N ALA A 23 -27.53 -4.84 10.41
CA ALA A 23 -26.91 -3.58 10.11
C ALA A 23 -26.80 -3.52 8.59
N ALA A 24 -27.50 -2.56 7.98
CA ALA A 24 -27.30 -2.27 6.57
C ALA A 24 -25.82 -1.85 6.45
N PHE A 25 -24.98 -2.71 5.88
CA PHE A 25 -23.59 -2.39 5.63
C PHE A 25 -23.57 -1.12 4.79
N ALA A 26 -22.91 -0.09 5.32
CA ALA A 26 -22.62 1.10 4.53
C ALA A 26 -21.83 0.64 3.30
N MET A 27 -22.23 1.14 2.11
CA MET A 27 -21.54 0.79 0.86
C MET A 27 -20.04 1.06 1.03
N PRO A 28 -19.15 0.15 0.57
CA PRO A 28 -17.71 0.33 0.62
C PRO A 28 -17.28 1.67 0.05
N GLN A 29 -16.25 2.24 0.63
CA GLN A 29 -15.72 3.53 0.21
C GLN A 29 -14.26 3.38 -0.20
N VAL A 30 -13.83 4.25 -1.12
CA VAL A 30 -12.48 4.26 -1.66
C VAL A 30 -11.88 5.65 -1.50
N LEU A 31 -10.66 5.72 -1.01
CA LEU A 31 -9.82 6.91 -1.03
C LEU A 31 -8.88 6.84 -2.23
N ILE A 32 -8.81 7.95 -2.97
CA ILE A 32 -7.87 8.13 -4.08
C ILE A 32 -6.92 9.25 -3.71
N GLY A 33 -5.63 8.92 -3.55
CA GLY A 33 -4.55 9.89 -3.47
C GLY A 33 -4.09 10.32 -4.85
N SER A 34 -3.66 11.57 -5.00
CA SER A 34 -3.29 12.12 -6.31
C SER A 34 -2.18 13.15 -6.20
N TYR A 35 -1.39 13.32 -7.28
CA TYR A 35 -0.56 14.50 -7.41
C TYR A 35 -1.44 15.71 -7.78
N THR A 36 -1.18 16.83 -7.11
CA THR A 36 -1.89 18.09 -7.33
C THR A 36 -1.04 19.11 -8.10
N HIS A 37 0.27 18.89 -8.17
CA HIS A 37 1.16 19.73 -8.96
C HIS A 37 0.97 19.45 -10.46
N ASP A 38 0.73 20.51 -11.24
CA ASP A 38 0.37 20.44 -12.67
C ASP A 38 -0.79 19.46 -12.95
N SER A 39 -1.84 19.53 -12.14
CA SER A 39 -3.01 18.66 -12.21
C SER A 39 -4.27 19.38 -11.73
N ASP A 40 -5.42 18.95 -12.22
CA ASP A 40 -6.73 19.41 -11.76
C ASP A 40 -7.19 18.71 -10.47
N SER A 41 -6.38 17.78 -9.92
CA SER A 41 -6.72 17.10 -8.69
C SER A 41 -6.69 18.05 -7.48
N PRO A 42 -7.72 18.03 -6.62
CA PRO A 42 -7.73 18.81 -5.38
C PRO A 42 -6.97 18.17 -4.23
N GLY A 43 -6.53 16.91 -4.37
CA GLY A 43 -5.87 16.13 -3.32
C GLY A 43 -6.45 14.74 -3.16
N ILE A 44 -7.11 14.44 -2.03
CA ILE A 44 -7.72 13.13 -1.76
C ILE A 44 -9.20 13.18 -2.13
N LEU A 45 -9.65 12.20 -2.92
CA LEU A 45 -11.07 11.99 -3.22
C LEU A 45 -11.58 10.78 -2.43
N ARG A 46 -12.76 10.91 -1.84
CA ARG A 46 -13.49 9.79 -1.24
C ARG A 46 -14.70 9.46 -2.10
N LEU A 47 -14.75 8.25 -2.62
CA LEU A 47 -15.78 7.76 -3.54
C LEU A 47 -16.55 6.60 -2.91
N ARG A 48 -17.80 6.41 -3.34
CA ARG A 48 -18.59 5.20 -3.03
C ARG A 48 -18.30 4.13 -4.06
N PHE A 49 -18.09 2.91 -3.57
CA PHE A 49 -17.96 1.72 -4.40
C PHE A 49 -19.14 0.79 -4.19
N ASP A 50 -19.74 0.30 -5.26
CA ASP A 50 -20.79 -0.72 -5.25
C ASP A 50 -20.20 -2.07 -5.70
N PRO A 51 -19.90 -2.99 -4.76
CA PRO A 51 -19.31 -4.28 -5.09
C PRO A 51 -20.28 -5.26 -5.75
N GLU A 52 -21.61 -5.01 -5.67
CA GLU A 52 -22.59 -5.85 -6.35
C GLU A 52 -22.68 -5.52 -7.85
N GLN A 53 -22.58 -4.25 -8.18
CA GLN A 53 -22.61 -3.78 -9.57
C GLN A 53 -21.21 -3.64 -10.19
N GLY A 54 -20.13 -3.72 -9.39
CA GLY A 54 -18.78 -3.42 -9.86
C GLY A 54 -18.71 -1.99 -10.39
N ARG A 55 -19.04 -1.01 -9.56
CA ARG A 55 -19.16 0.39 -10.00
C ARG A 55 -18.78 1.38 -8.92
N LEU A 56 -18.06 2.44 -9.34
CA LEU A 56 -17.82 3.65 -8.53
C LEU A 56 -18.88 4.72 -8.85
N ASP A 57 -19.39 5.40 -7.83
CA ASP A 57 -20.14 6.66 -8.05
C ASP A 57 -19.12 7.75 -8.45
N PRO A 58 -19.23 8.37 -9.63
CA PRO A 58 -18.28 9.39 -10.06
C PRO A 58 -18.36 10.69 -9.24
N ARG A 59 -19.40 10.86 -8.42
CA ARG A 59 -19.56 12.01 -7.54
C ARG A 59 -18.86 11.76 -6.21
N PRO A 60 -17.81 12.53 -5.87
CA PRO A 60 -17.13 12.36 -4.60
C PRO A 60 -18.08 12.54 -3.39
N LEU A 61 -17.99 11.62 -2.43
CA LEU A 61 -18.59 11.79 -1.10
C LEU A 61 -17.90 12.94 -0.34
N GLN A 62 -16.60 13.09 -0.57
CA GLN A 62 -15.77 14.14 0.02
C GLN A 62 -14.57 14.45 -0.87
N ILE A 63 -14.19 15.72 -0.86
CA ILE A 63 -12.94 16.23 -1.43
C ILE A 63 -12.11 16.80 -0.29
N VAL A 64 -10.95 16.19 -0.03
CA VAL A 64 -10.02 16.65 0.99
C VAL A 64 -8.83 17.33 0.31
N ARG A 65 -8.70 18.64 0.50
CA ARG A 65 -7.58 19.40 -0.06
C ARG A 65 -6.29 19.03 0.65
N SER A 66 -5.31 18.60 -0.13
CA SER A 66 -3.98 18.24 0.33
C SER A 66 -2.99 18.40 -0.82
N HIS A 67 -1.76 18.79 -0.55
CA HIS A 67 -0.73 18.94 -1.59
C HIS A 67 -0.08 17.58 -1.86
N ASN A 68 -0.13 17.12 -3.11
CA ASN A 68 0.49 15.87 -3.57
C ASN A 68 0.34 14.69 -2.58
N PRO A 69 -0.89 14.31 -2.13
CA PRO A 69 -1.07 13.15 -1.28
C PRO A 69 -0.89 11.87 -2.11
N SER A 70 0.36 11.55 -2.46
CA SER A 70 0.68 10.52 -3.44
C SER A 70 0.58 9.10 -2.88
N TRP A 71 0.63 8.95 -1.54
CA TRP A 71 0.49 7.67 -0.84
C TRP A 71 -0.31 7.85 0.45
N LEU A 72 -1.21 6.90 0.73
CA LEU A 72 -2.06 6.88 1.92
C LEU A 72 -1.76 5.64 2.77
N ALA A 73 -1.61 5.83 4.06
CA ALA A 73 -1.53 4.75 5.04
C ALA A 73 -2.78 4.80 5.94
N LEU A 74 -3.49 3.67 6.03
CA LEU A 74 -4.72 3.56 6.81
C LEU A 74 -4.44 2.85 8.14
N ASP A 75 -4.89 3.43 9.24
CA ASP A 75 -5.09 2.77 10.52
C ASP A 75 -6.59 2.71 10.78
N LEU A 76 -7.23 1.65 10.30
CA LEU A 76 -8.66 1.44 10.47
C LEU A 76 -9.03 1.09 11.92
N THR A 77 -8.10 0.52 12.68
CA THR A 77 -8.30 0.20 14.10
C THR A 77 -8.47 1.46 14.94
N SER A 78 -7.67 2.48 14.65
CA SER A 78 -7.73 3.76 15.36
C SER A 78 -8.52 4.84 14.59
N ASN A 79 -9.10 4.49 13.43
CA ASN A 79 -9.82 5.41 12.54
C ASN A 79 -8.96 6.60 12.10
N ARG A 80 -7.81 6.32 11.46
CA ARG A 80 -6.85 7.34 11.01
C ARG A 80 -6.40 7.10 9.56
N VAL A 81 -6.08 8.20 8.88
CA VAL A 81 -5.40 8.20 7.58
C VAL A 81 -4.21 9.13 7.65
N TYR A 82 -3.09 8.66 7.13
CA TYR A 82 -1.89 9.47 6.95
C TYR A 82 -1.58 9.56 5.46
N ALA A 83 -1.23 10.76 4.98
CA ALA A 83 -0.94 11.00 3.58
C ALA A 83 0.48 11.55 3.41
N ALA A 84 1.27 10.88 2.59
CA ALA A 84 2.56 11.41 2.14
C ALA A 84 2.30 12.58 1.19
N ASN A 85 2.74 13.77 1.57
CA ASN A 85 2.76 14.94 0.72
C ASN A 85 4.08 14.98 -0.03
N GLU A 86 4.12 14.35 -1.20
CA GLU A 86 5.32 14.14 -2.02
C GLU A 86 5.77 15.45 -2.67
N ASN A 87 6.19 16.38 -1.81
CA ASN A 87 6.70 17.68 -2.20
C ASN A 87 8.24 17.66 -2.21
N GLY A 88 8.82 18.39 -3.14
CA GLY A 88 10.26 18.40 -3.33
C GLY A 88 10.73 19.60 -4.15
N PRO A 89 12.03 19.65 -4.50
CA PRO A 89 12.62 20.72 -5.26
C PRO A 89 11.89 21.02 -6.57
N GLY A 90 11.69 22.30 -6.87
CA GLY A 90 11.01 22.75 -8.08
C GLY A 90 9.49 22.87 -7.96
N GLN A 91 8.91 22.47 -6.83
CA GLN A 91 7.49 22.64 -6.54
C GLN A 91 7.22 23.93 -5.76
N PRO A 92 5.99 24.48 -5.78
CA PRO A 92 5.63 25.67 -5.02
C PRO A 92 5.84 25.55 -3.51
N ASP A 93 5.55 24.38 -2.93
CA ASP A 93 6.00 24.01 -1.57
C ASP A 93 7.04 22.88 -1.72
N PRO A 94 8.35 23.19 -1.56
CA PRO A 94 9.40 22.21 -1.77
C PRO A 94 9.69 21.34 -0.53
N VAL A 95 8.82 21.38 0.49
CA VAL A 95 9.05 20.71 1.77
C VAL A 95 8.22 19.43 1.84
N GLY A 96 8.90 18.27 1.96
CA GLY A 96 8.26 17.00 2.22
C GLY A 96 7.51 16.99 3.55
N ARG A 97 6.23 16.58 3.53
CA ARG A 97 5.36 16.57 4.72
C ARG A 97 4.57 15.29 4.79
N VAL A 98 3.96 15.07 5.93
CA VAL A 98 2.92 14.06 6.14
C VAL A 98 1.71 14.72 6.78
N SER A 99 0.55 14.54 6.18
CA SER A 99 -0.75 14.97 6.72
C SER A 99 -1.41 13.84 7.50
N ALA A 100 -2.07 14.17 8.61
CA ALA A 100 -2.87 13.24 9.39
C ALA A 100 -4.35 13.63 9.36
N PHE A 101 -5.23 12.64 9.29
CA PHE A 101 -6.69 12.81 9.29
C PHE A 101 -7.34 11.79 10.23
N ALA A 102 -8.40 12.21 10.93
CA ALA A 102 -9.33 11.32 11.59
C ALA A 102 -10.38 10.82 10.59
N ILE A 103 -10.81 9.58 10.72
CA ILE A 103 -11.94 9.00 9.99
C ILE A 103 -13.14 8.98 10.95
N ASP A 104 -14.26 9.57 10.55
CA ASP A 104 -15.51 9.37 11.29
C ASP A 104 -16.00 7.92 11.05
N PRO A 105 -16.14 7.09 12.09
CA PRO A 105 -16.43 5.67 11.93
C PRO A 105 -17.83 5.40 11.37
N SER A 106 -18.75 6.37 11.42
CA SER A 106 -20.12 6.23 10.94
C SER A 106 -20.30 6.63 9.49
N SER A 107 -19.57 7.65 9.03
CA SER A 107 -19.70 8.23 7.70
C SER A 107 -18.48 7.97 6.81
N GLY A 108 -17.32 7.66 7.37
CA GLY A 108 -16.03 7.61 6.69
C GLY A 108 -15.44 8.99 6.37
N GLU A 109 -16.05 10.09 6.88
CA GLU A 109 -15.58 11.44 6.62
C GLU A 109 -14.20 11.70 7.22
N LEU A 110 -13.32 12.34 6.44
CA LEU A 110 -11.97 12.69 6.88
C LEU A 110 -11.95 14.10 7.45
N SER A 111 -11.40 14.23 8.66
CA SER A 111 -11.15 15.51 9.33
C SER A 111 -9.66 15.71 9.60
N PRO A 112 -9.06 16.87 9.26
CA PRO A 112 -7.62 17.07 9.42
C PRO A 112 -7.22 17.10 10.90
N LEU A 113 -6.13 16.40 11.24
CA LEU A 113 -5.46 16.42 12.54
C LEU A 113 -4.18 17.27 12.53
N GLY A 114 -3.67 17.63 11.36
CA GLY A 114 -2.46 18.45 11.20
C GLY A 114 -1.46 17.86 10.22
N GLN A 115 -0.29 18.46 10.18
CA GLN A 115 0.84 18.06 9.32
C GLN A 115 2.15 18.14 10.08
N GLN A 116 3.11 17.29 9.66
CA GLN A 116 4.50 17.34 10.12
C GLN A 116 5.48 17.31 8.95
N ILE A 117 6.65 17.91 9.11
CA ILE A 117 7.76 17.86 8.15
C ILE A 117 8.41 16.48 8.24
N SER A 118 8.64 15.83 7.09
CA SER A 118 9.27 14.50 7.02
C SER A 118 10.78 14.50 7.22
N LEU A 119 11.42 15.67 7.30
CA LEU A 119 12.87 15.89 7.31
C LEU A 119 13.59 15.25 6.10
N GLY A 120 12.90 15.10 5.00
CA GLY A 120 13.40 14.69 3.69
C GLY A 120 12.51 15.25 2.60
N ASP A 121 12.95 15.09 1.36
CA ASP A 121 12.20 15.52 0.19
C ASP A 121 11.44 14.34 -0.40
N GLU A 122 10.29 14.63 -1.03
CA GLU A 122 9.49 13.65 -1.78
C GLU A 122 9.17 12.39 -0.95
N PRO A 123 8.47 12.54 0.22
CA PRO A 123 7.96 11.37 0.94
C PRO A 123 6.99 10.61 0.03
N THR A 124 7.37 9.40 -0.37
CA THR A 124 6.68 8.65 -1.41
C THR A 124 5.96 7.39 -0.91
N HIS A 125 6.24 6.99 0.33
CA HIS A 125 5.60 5.82 0.95
C HIS A 125 5.51 5.98 2.46
N LEU A 126 4.41 5.51 3.02
CA LEU A 126 4.14 5.48 4.47
C LEU A 126 3.74 4.06 4.89
N SER A 127 4.20 3.63 6.04
CA SER A 127 3.65 2.47 6.73
C SER A 127 3.61 2.68 8.23
N LEU A 128 2.72 1.94 8.90
CA LEU A 128 2.50 2.03 10.33
C LEU A 128 3.25 0.92 11.07
N SER A 129 3.71 1.22 12.28
CA SER A 129 4.07 0.18 13.21
C SER A 129 2.80 -0.58 13.63
N ARG A 130 2.94 -1.87 13.96
CA ARG A 130 1.79 -2.73 14.27
C ARG A 130 1.01 -2.30 15.52
N ASP A 131 1.69 -1.63 16.44
CA ASP A 131 1.11 -1.06 17.66
C ASP A 131 0.53 0.35 17.47
N GLY A 132 0.55 0.89 16.24
CA GLY A 132 0.03 2.21 15.90
C GLY A 132 0.81 3.39 16.50
N ARG A 133 2.00 3.15 17.09
CA ARG A 133 2.77 4.20 17.79
C ARG A 133 3.67 5.01 16.89
N TYR A 134 4.04 4.48 15.73
CA TYR A 134 4.97 5.12 14.79
C TYR A 134 4.51 5.00 13.36
N LEU A 135 4.82 6.04 12.61
CA LEU A 135 4.73 6.08 11.15
C LEU A 135 6.15 6.07 10.58
N PHE A 136 6.41 5.15 9.66
CA PHE A 136 7.65 5.07 8.90
C PHE A 136 7.46 5.78 7.57
N VAL A 137 8.31 6.75 7.28
CA VAL A 137 8.22 7.62 6.11
C VAL A 137 9.42 7.41 5.21
N SER A 138 9.18 6.97 3.99
CA SER A 138 10.20 6.84 2.96
C SER A 138 10.31 8.15 2.18
N ASN A 139 11.40 8.87 2.36
CA ASN A 139 11.72 10.07 1.60
C ASN A 139 12.59 9.68 0.41
N TYR A 140 12.04 9.81 -0.79
CA TYR A 140 12.73 9.44 -2.02
C TYR A 140 13.80 10.44 -2.41
N GLY A 141 13.61 11.70 -2.13
CA GLY A 141 14.30 12.89 -2.60
C GLY A 141 15.75 12.72 -3.03
N SER A 142 16.12 13.44 -4.06
CA SER A 142 17.42 13.31 -4.74
C SER A 142 18.45 14.36 -4.34
N ARG A 143 18.17 15.21 -3.33
CA ARG A 143 19.19 16.16 -2.85
C ARG A 143 20.38 15.40 -2.28
N PRO A 144 21.61 15.83 -2.61
CA PRO A 144 22.80 15.03 -2.30
C PRO A 144 23.13 14.96 -0.80
N ASN A 145 22.44 15.72 0.06
CA ASN A 145 22.68 15.69 1.50
C ASN A 145 21.40 16.07 2.29
N PRO A 146 20.75 15.12 2.99
CA PRO A 146 21.22 13.74 3.22
C PRO A 146 20.94 12.75 2.08
N GLY A 147 20.24 13.12 1.02
CA GLY A 147 19.71 12.18 0.02
C GLY A 147 18.42 11.51 0.49
N GLY A 148 18.04 10.39 -0.13
CA GLY A 148 16.90 9.61 0.31
C GLY A 148 17.08 9.07 1.72
N SER A 149 15.99 9.07 2.51
CA SER A 149 16.06 8.74 3.93
C SER A 149 14.81 8.04 4.44
N LEU A 150 14.96 7.28 5.51
CA LEU A 150 13.87 6.77 6.32
C LEU A 150 13.68 7.68 7.53
N ALA A 151 12.47 8.26 7.69
CA ALA A 151 12.11 9.00 8.89
C ALA A 151 11.12 8.20 9.74
N VAL A 152 11.23 8.30 11.06
CA VAL A 152 10.33 7.69 12.04
C VAL A 152 9.61 8.80 12.79
N MET A 153 8.29 8.84 12.67
CA MET A 153 7.42 9.81 13.30
C MET A 153 6.59 9.14 14.40
N PRO A 154 6.67 9.57 15.65
CA PRO A 154 5.72 9.11 16.67
C PRO A 154 4.31 9.61 16.36
N ILE A 155 3.33 8.79 16.70
CA ILE A 155 1.89 9.08 16.61
C ILE A 155 1.38 9.32 18.03
N GLY A 156 0.77 10.49 18.28
CA GLY A 156 0.10 10.80 19.53
C GLY A 156 -1.18 9.97 19.74
N GLU A 157 -1.64 9.86 20.96
CA GLU A 157 -2.88 9.13 21.31
C GLU A 157 -4.11 9.69 20.56
N ASP A 158 -4.11 10.96 20.23
CA ASP A 158 -5.13 11.64 19.42
C ASP A 158 -4.98 11.42 17.91
N GLY A 159 -3.93 10.71 17.47
CA GLY A 159 -3.60 10.45 16.07
C GLY A 159 -2.79 11.57 15.40
N THR A 160 -2.42 12.64 16.13
CA THR A 160 -1.55 13.67 15.58
C THR A 160 -0.12 13.17 15.42
N LEU A 161 0.56 13.63 14.36
CA LEU A 161 1.96 13.30 14.15
C LEU A 161 2.87 14.18 15.04
N GLN A 162 3.84 13.56 15.65
CA GLN A 162 4.88 14.25 16.40
C GLN A 162 6.11 14.49 15.49
N PRO A 163 7.01 15.40 15.86
CA PRO A 163 8.26 15.59 15.12
C PRO A 163 9.04 14.29 14.94
N VAL A 164 9.77 14.16 13.82
CA VAL A 164 10.63 13.01 13.53
C VAL A 164 11.58 12.76 14.72
N THR A 165 11.55 11.56 15.27
CA THR A 165 12.41 11.14 16.38
C THR A 165 13.68 10.42 15.91
N GLN A 166 13.63 9.80 14.74
CA GLN A 166 14.78 9.11 14.17
C GLN A 166 14.83 9.29 12.66
N LEU A 167 16.04 9.52 12.13
CA LEU A 167 16.33 9.57 10.70
C LEU A 167 17.44 8.57 10.39
N ALA A 168 17.23 7.73 9.35
CA ALA A 168 18.26 6.84 8.84
C ALA A 168 18.53 7.17 7.38
N THR A 169 19.82 7.17 7.01
CA THR A 169 20.31 7.41 5.64
C THR A 169 21.15 6.24 5.19
N HIS A 170 21.15 5.98 3.88
CA HIS A 170 21.90 4.88 3.30
C HIS A 170 22.95 5.38 2.32
N LYS A 171 23.83 4.48 1.89
CA LYS A 171 24.86 4.80 0.91
C LYS A 171 24.38 4.38 -0.48
N ALA A 172 24.49 5.27 -1.47
CA ALA A 172 24.21 5.00 -2.86
C ALA A 172 25.08 3.88 -3.43
N SER A 173 24.56 3.10 -4.37
CA SER A 173 25.31 2.07 -5.11
C SER A 173 26.16 2.68 -6.25
N GLU A 174 25.74 3.83 -6.76
CA GLU A 174 26.39 4.55 -7.87
C GLU A 174 26.45 3.76 -9.20
N GLN A 175 25.60 2.74 -9.35
CA GLN A 175 25.59 1.89 -10.55
C GLN A 175 24.87 2.57 -11.73
N HIS A 176 23.73 3.22 -11.46
CA HIS A 176 23.01 3.96 -12.49
C HIS A 176 23.39 5.46 -12.41
N PRO A 177 23.90 6.05 -13.52
CA PRO A 177 24.53 7.38 -13.51
C PRO A 177 23.58 8.53 -13.10
N GLU A 178 22.26 8.34 -13.22
CA GLU A 178 21.26 9.35 -12.85
C GLU A 178 20.42 8.94 -11.66
N ARG A 179 19.95 7.68 -11.62
CA ARG A 179 18.99 7.19 -10.67
C ARG A 179 19.61 6.69 -9.34
N GLN A 180 20.96 6.56 -9.28
CA GLN A 180 21.67 6.02 -8.11
C GLN A 180 22.87 6.88 -7.68
N LYS A 181 22.81 8.20 -7.93
CA LYS A 181 23.79 9.18 -7.40
C LYS A 181 23.65 9.40 -5.90
N SER A 182 22.48 9.12 -5.34
CA SER A 182 22.16 9.19 -3.92
C SER A 182 21.28 8.00 -3.52
N ALA A 183 21.12 7.76 -2.22
CA ALA A 183 20.08 6.90 -1.70
C ALA A 183 18.70 7.43 -2.11
N HIS A 184 17.76 6.52 -2.32
CA HIS A 184 16.36 6.80 -2.67
C HIS A 184 15.47 5.78 -1.96
N VAL A 185 15.17 6.04 -0.69
CA VAL A 185 14.27 5.17 0.09
C VAL A 185 12.88 5.23 -0.52
N HIS A 186 12.39 4.09 -1.04
CA HIS A 186 11.13 4.05 -1.77
C HIS A 186 9.99 3.39 -1.01
N SER A 187 10.28 2.41 -0.17
CA SER A 187 9.27 1.81 0.71
C SER A 187 9.90 1.32 2.01
N ALA A 188 9.10 1.30 3.07
CA ALA A 188 9.44 0.70 4.35
C ALA A 188 8.26 -0.15 4.81
N VAL A 189 8.48 -1.45 5.09
CA VAL A 189 7.43 -2.40 5.40
C VAL A 189 7.83 -3.23 6.61
N LEU A 190 6.98 -3.23 7.63
CA LEU A 190 7.21 -4.04 8.83
C LEU A 190 6.88 -5.51 8.53
N SER A 191 7.74 -6.42 9.02
CA SER A 191 7.49 -7.86 8.93
C SER A 191 6.15 -8.25 9.57
N PRO A 192 5.51 -9.35 9.16
CA PRO A 192 4.23 -9.78 9.70
C PRO A 192 4.23 -10.04 11.21
N ASP A 193 5.38 -10.39 11.79
CA ASP A 193 5.53 -10.53 13.24
C ASP A 193 5.77 -9.20 13.99
N GLY A 194 5.90 -8.10 13.26
CA GLY A 194 6.09 -6.77 13.78
C GLY A 194 7.48 -6.45 14.35
N LYS A 195 8.51 -7.29 14.06
CA LYS A 195 9.82 -7.13 14.68
C LYS A 195 10.89 -6.53 13.80
N THR A 196 10.79 -6.69 12.48
CA THR A 196 11.79 -6.22 11.53
C THR A 196 11.15 -5.31 10.50
N LEU A 197 11.69 -4.11 10.35
CA LEU A 197 11.33 -3.17 9.28
C LEU A 197 12.28 -3.37 8.11
N PHE A 198 11.73 -3.72 6.94
CA PHE A 198 12.48 -3.81 5.70
C PHE A 198 12.29 -2.55 4.89
N VAL A 199 13.39 -1.97 4.42
CA VAL A 199 13.43 -0.67 3.78
C VAL A 199 14.09 -0.81 2.41
N SER A 200 13.28 -0.72 1.36
CA SER A 200 13.77 -0.76 -0.02
C SER A 200 14.39 0.58 -0.38
N ASP A 201 15.65 0.55 -0.78
CA ASP A 201 16.37 1.73 -1.25
C ASP A 201 16.82 1.54 -2.70
N LEU A 202 16.10 2.21 -3.60
CA LEU A 202 16.33 2.14 -5.04
C LEU A 202 17.74 2.63 -5.41
N GLY A 203 18.21 3.68 -4.73
CA GLY A 203 19.53 4.25 -4.99
C GLY A 203 20.68 3.42 -4.45
N ALA A 204 20.41 2.47 -3.54
CA ALA A 204 21.42 1.67 -2.86
C ALA A 204 21.50 0.21 -3.32
N ASP A 205 20.62 -0.24 -4.22
CA ASP A 205 20.47 -1.65 -4.62
C ASP A 205 20.35 -2.60 -3.42
N SER A 206 19.66 -2.16 -2.39
CA SER A 206 19.59 -2.88 -1.12
C SER A 206 18.21 -2.77 -0.48
N ILE A 207 17.82 -3.82 0.22
CA ILE A 207 16.72 -3.80 1.19
C ILE A 207 17.37 -3.82 2.58
N TYR A 208 17.36 -2.67 3.25
CA TYR A 208 17.88 -2.54 4.62
C TYR A 208 16.92 -3.16 5.61
N ALA A 209 17.46 -3.70 6.71
CA ALA A 209 16.70 -4.34 7.77
C ALA A 209 16.99 -3.66 9.12
N TYR A 210 15.91 -3.31 9.83
CA TYR A 210 15.98 -2.70 11.16
C TYR A 210 15.13 -3.50 12.14
N ARG A 211 15.66 -3.76 13.33
CA ARG A 211 14.86 -4.27 14.44
C ARG A 211 14.01 -3.13 14.98
N TYR A 212 12.73 -3.38 15.14
CA TYR A 212 11.79 -2.45 15.74
C TYR A 212 11.63 -2.76 17.23
N ASP A 213 11.87 -1.74 18.07
CA ASP A 213 11.70 -1.79 19.52
C ASP A 213 10.83 -0.63 19.98
N PRO A 214 9.52 -0.84 20.23
CA PRO A 214 8.61 0.21 20.69
C PRO A 214 8.91 0.69 22.11
N THR A 215 9.79 0.02 22.87
CA THR A 215 10.14 0.43 24.23
C THR A 215 11.22 1.50 24.26
N ASN A 216 11.87 1.78 23.13
CA ASN A 216 12.87 2.82 22.98
C ASN A 216 12.30 4.01 22.16
N PRO A 217 11.65 5.00 22.80
CA PRO A 217 10.94 6.04 22.09
C PRO A 217 11.85 7.02 21.31
N GLU A 218 13.11 7.18 21.71
CA GLU A 218 14.05 8.07 21.03
C GLU A 218 14.68 7.40 19.81
N ARG A 219 14.80 6.07 19.83
CA ARG A 219 15.44 5.31 18.77
C ARG A 219 14.78 3.93 18.58
N PRO A 220 13.54 3.91 18.05
CA PRO A 220 12.78 2.64 17.92
C PRO A 220 13.36 1.69 16.87
N LEU A 221 14.28 2.13 16.02
CA LEU A 221 14.93 1.31 15.01
C LEU A 221 16.43 1.17 15.28
N THR A 222 16.90 -0.07 15.28
CA THR A 222 18.32 -0.43 15.31
C THR A 222 18.64 -1.35 14.14
N ALA A 223 19.84 -1.26 13.56
CA ALA A 223 20.21 -2.14 12.45
C ALA A 223 20.05 -3.60 12.85
N ALA A 224 19.46 -4.41 11.98
CA ALA A 224 19.36 -5.86 12.15
C ALA A 224 20.69 -6.56 11.81
N GLU A 225 20.72 -7.87 11.94
CA GLU A 225 21.85 -8.70 11.52
C GLU A 225 21.32 -9.85 10.63
N PRO A 226 21.58 -9.82 9.31
CA PRO A 226 22.33 -8.81 8.56
C PRO A 226 21.59 -7.47 8.47
N ALA A 227 22.33 -6.36 8.35
CA ALA A 227 21.76 -4.99 8.28
C ALA A 227 21.12 -4.67 6.92
N ALA A 228 21.43 -5.42 5.88
CA ALA A 228 20.89 -5.26 4.55
C ALA A 228 20.94 -6.54 3.74
N ILE A 229 20.01 -6.69 2.84
CA ILE A 229 19.98 -7.68 1.75
C ILE A 229 20.42 -6.94 0.49
N THR A 230 21.65 -7.21 0.04
CA THR A 230 22.20 -6.63 -1.19
C THR A 230 21.66 -7.37 -2.40
N LEU A 231 21.14 -6.62 -3.35
CA LEU A 231 20.63 -7.11 -4.63
C LEU A 231 21.67 -6.97 -5.74
N PRO A 232 21.47 -7.57 -6.92
CA PRO A 232 22.33 -7.33 -8.06
C PRO A 232 22.47 -5.83 -8.39
N ALA A 233 23.62 -5.43 -8.87
CA ALA A 233 23.92 -4.04 -9.20
C ALA A 233 22.93 -3.49 -10.25
N GLY A 234 22.40 -2.30 -10.03
CA GLY A 234 21.40 -1.67 -10.90
C GLY A 234 19.98 -2.23 -10.74
N SER A 235 19.69 -2.98 -9.67
CA SER A 235 18.34 -3.53 -9.42
C SER A 235 17.30 -2.45 -9.12
N GLY A 236 17.61 -1.51 -8.25
CA GLY A 236 16.70 -0.46 -7.84
C GLY A 236 15.43 -0.97 -7.13
N PRO A 237 15.51 -1.58 -5.93
CA PRO A 237 14.32 -2.07 -5.23
C PRO A 237 13.37 -0.95 -4.86
N ARG A 238 12.07 -1.16 -5.15
CA ARG A 238 11.03 -0.13 -5.04
C ARG A 238 10.02 -0.47 -3.95
N HIS A 239 9.06 -1.31 -4.21
CA HIS A 239 8.04 -1.77 -3.25
C HIS A 239 8.30 -3.21 -2.83
N LEU A 240 8.05 -3.49 -1.57
CA LEU A 240 8.12 -4.82 -0.97
C LEU A 240 6.78 -5.15 -0.32
N VAL A 241 6.32 -6.39 -0.51
CA VAL A 241 5.11 -6.91 0.14
C VAL A 241 5.38 -8.31 0.68
N PHE A 242 4.68 -8.69 1.74
CA PHE A 242 4.69 -10.06 2.26
C PHE A 242 3.52 -10.87 1.72
N SER A 243 3.70 -12.19 1.62
CA SER A 243 2.58 -13.13 1.48
C SER A 243 1.64 -13.02 2.70
N PRO A 244 0.34 -13.37 2.56
CA PRO A 244 -0.61 -13.28 3.68
C PRO A 244 -0.19 -14.10 4.92
N ASP A 245 0.50 -15.22 4.73
CA ASP A 245 1.04 -16.06 5.81
C ASP A 245 2.38 -15.56 6.36
N GLY A 246 2.97 -14.55 5.72
CA GLY A 246 4.23 -13.93 6.12
C GLY A 246 5.48 -14.77 5.86
N SER A 247 5.36 -15.93 5.22
CA SER A 247 6.49 -16.84 4.95
C SER A 247 7.36 -16.38 3.77
N GLN A 248 6.82 -15.52 2.92
CA GLN A 248 7.48 -15.02 1.72
C GLN A 248 7.37 -13.50 1.62
N ALA A 249 8.27 -12.92 0.84
CA ALA A 249 8.19 -11.53 0.43
C ALA A 249 8.50 -11.40 -1.07
N TYR A 250 7.93 -10.36 -1.67
CA TYR A 250 8.10 -10.04 -3.08
C TYR A 250 8.46 -8.56 -3.22
N ALA A 251 9.40 -8.24 -4.10
CA ALA A 251 9.80 -6.86 -4.34
C ALA A 251 9.88 -6.56 -5.83
N THR A 252 9.43 -5.37 -6.21
CA THR A 252 9.69 -4.82 -7.54
C THR A 252 11.08 -4.21 -7.58
N LEU A 253 11.85 -4.54 -8.62
CA LEU A 253 13.17 -4.00 -8.92
C LEU A 253 13.04 -3.08 -10.13
N GLU A 254 12.87 -1.78 -9.87
CA GLU A 254 12.43 -0.81 -10.87
C GLU A 254 13.44 -0.64 -12.01
N LEU A 255 14.75 -0.61 -11.69
CA LEU A 255 15.78 -0.30 -12.68
C LEU A 255 16.21 -1.51 -13.51
N SER A 256 16.11 -2.72 -12.95
CA SER A 256 16.41 -3.96 -13.68
C SER A 256 15.20 -4.61 -14.34
N ALA A 257 14.00 -3.99 -14.26
CA ALA A 257 12.76 -4.54 -14.80
C ALA A 257 12.47 -5.97 -14.32
N GLN A 258 12.56 -6.21 -13.01
CA GLN A 258 12.42 -7.54 -12.41
C GLN A 258 11.46 -7.54 -11.20
N VAL A 259 10.99 -8.74 -10.86
CA VAL A 259 10.38 -9.05 -9.56
C VAL A 259 11.27 -10.04 -8.83
N ALA A 260 11.64 -9.69 -7.59
CA ALA A 260 12.38 -10.59 -6.72
C ALA A 260 11.42 -11.28 -5.74
N ARG A 261 11.62 -12.59 -5.53
CA ARG A 261 10.95 -13.38 -4.51
C ARG A 261 11.96 -13.80 -3.43
N PHE A 262 11.53 -13.74 -2.18
CA PHE A 262 12.32 -14.10 -1.00
C PHE A 262 11.55 -15.07 -0.11
N ASP A 263 12.27 -15.98 0.56
CA ASP A 263 11.78 -16.61 1.77
C ASP A 263 12.03 -15.65 2.95
N HIS A 264 11.04 -15.49 3.82
CA HIS A 264 11.17 -14.75 5.06
C HIS A 264 11.41 -15.74 6.21
N VAL A 265 12.62 -15.75 6.76
CA VAL A 265 13.05 -16.68 7.79
C VAL A 265 13.80 -15.92 8.89
N ASP A 266 13.36 -16.08 10.14
CA ASP A 266 14.01 -15.52 11.33
C ASP A 266 14.31 -14.01 11.22
N GLY A 267 13.39 -13.26 10.63
CA GLY A 267 13.50 -11.80 10.46
C GLY A 267 14.49 -11.36 9.38
N THR A 268 14.88 -12.26 8.46
CA THR A 268 15.67 -11.94 7.28
C THR A 268 14.99 -12.40 6.00
N LEU A 269 15.43 -11.86 4.86
CA LEU A 269 14.94 -12.21 3.52
C LEU A 269 16.03 -12.97 2.76
N LEU A 270 15.71 -14.18 2.30
CA LEU A 270 16.59 -15.01 1.48
C LEU A 270 16.09 -15.04 0.05
N GLN A 271 16.80 -14.39 -0.88
CA GLN A 271 16.41 -14.34 -2.29
C GLN A 271 16.35 -15.74 -2.90
N ARG A 272 15.27 -16.06 -3.62
CA ARG A 272 15.03 -17.38 -4.23
C ARG A 272 14.81 -17.32 -5.72
N GLN A 273 14.16 -16.24 -6.21
CA GLN A 273 13.83 -16.11 -7.61
C GLN A 273 13.98 -14.65 -8.05
N LEU A 274 14.44 -14.46 -9.28
CA LEU A 274 14.28 -13.21 -10.04
C LEU A 274 13.46 -13.55 -11.28
N VAL A 275 12.43 -12.76 -11.55
CA VAL A 275 11.57 -12.89 -12.71
C VAL A 275 11.75 -11.63 -13.56
N ASP A 276 12.22 -11.81 -14.78
CA ASP A 276 12.37 -10.73 -15.74
C ASP A 276 10.99 -10.33 -16.31
N LEU A 277 10.70 -9.03 -16.39
CA LEU A 277 9.53 -8.48 -17.04
C LEU A 277 9.78 -8.22 -18.54
N SER A 278 11.04 -8.15 -18.94
CA SER A 278 11.47 -7.90 -20.30
C SER A 278 11.74 -9.21 -21.04
N GLU A 279 11.23 -9.34 -22.26
CA GLU A 279 11.59 -10.41 -23.20
C GLU A 279 12.77 -9.97 -24.09
N GLY A 280 13.74 -9.23 -23.57
CA GLY A 280 14.86 -8.69 -24.34
C GLY A 280 15.62 -7.58 -23.64
N ASP A 281 16.50 -6.88 -24.37
CA ASP A 281 17.46 -5.94 -23.80
C ASP A 281 16.92 -4.50 -23.56
N ASN A 282 15.64 -4.21 -23.86
CA ASN A 282 15.08 -2.87 -23.69
C ASN A 282 14.52 -2.65 -22.26
N LEU A 283 15.39 -2.52 -21.28
CA LEU A 283 15.00 -2.28 -19.88
C LEU A 283 14.25 -0.94 -19.72
N ASP A 284 14.55 0.09 -20.51
CA ASP A 284 13.92 1.41 -20.41
C ASP A 284 12.43 1.39 -20.77
N ALA A 285 11.96 0.35 -21.48
CA ALA A 285 10.55 0.16 -21.79
C ALA A 285 9.73 -0.35 -20.60
N HIS A 286 10.39 -0.72 -19.50
CA HIS A 286 9.80 -1.31 -18.31
C HIS A 286 10.09 -0.47 -17.06
N SER A 287 9.16 -0.46 -16.13
CA SER A 287 9.34 0.20 -14.84
C SER A 287 8.35 -0.41 -13.83
N PRO A 288 8.66 -1.59 -13.28
CA PRO A 288 7.77 -2.21 -12.29
C PRO A 288 7.49 -1.26 -11.12
N GLY A 289 6.21 -1.10 -10.82
CA GLY A 289 5.71 -0.12 -9.86
C GLY A 289 5.10 -0.78 -8.62
N ALA A 290 3.76 -0.80 -8.58
CA ALA A 290 2.99 -1.43 -7.52
C ALA A 290 3.09 -2.95 -7.56
N ILE A 291 2.94 -3.56 -6.39
CA ILE A 291 2.96 -5.01 -6.22
C ILE A 291 2.03 -5.41 -5.07
N HIS A 292 1.06 -6.30 -5.32
CA HIS A 292 0.13 -6.78 -4.30
C HIS A 292 -0.19 -8.26 -4.49
N PRO A 293 -0.12 -9.09 -3.45
CA PRO A 293 -0.65 -10.44 -3.47
C PRO A 293 -2.18 -10.40 -3.38
N SER A 294 -2.84 -11.45 -3.88
CA SER A 294 -4.24 -11.71 -3.52
C SER A 294 -4.37 -12.08 -2.04
N ALA A 295 -5.54 -11.82 -1.45
CA ALA A 295 -5.77 -12.10 -0.02
C ALA A 295 -5.60 -13.59 0.36
N ASP A 296 -5.82 -14.50 -0.60
CA ASP A 296 -5.62 -15.94 -0.43
C ASP A 296 -4.19 -16.42 -0.73
N GLY A 297 -3.29 -15.50 -1.12
CA GLY A 297 -1.88 -15.79 -1.38
C GLY A 297 -1.60 -16.59 -2.65
N ARG A 298 -2.60 -16.84 -3.51
CA ARG A 298 -2.42 -17.66 -4.72
C ARG A 298 -1.91 -16.90 -5.93
N PHE A 299 -2.04 -15.57 -5.92
CA PHE A 299 -1.69 -14.71 -7.05
C PHE A 299 -0.92 -13.49 -6.60
N LEU A 300 0.00 -13.03 -7.45
CA LEU A 300 0.71 -11.77 -7.29
C LEU A 300 0.45 -10.89 -8.52
N TYR A 301 0.16 -9.62 -8.27
CA TYR A 301 -0.07 -8.61 -9.31
C TYR A 301 1.03 -7.57 -9.26
N VAL A 302 1.51 -7.18 -10.43
CA VAL A 302 2.59 -6.18 -10.57
C VAL A 302 2.22 -5.21 -11.69
N SER A 303 2.29 -3.92 -11.42
CA SER A 303 2.17 -2.92 -12.50
C SER A 303 3.50 -2.74 -13.20
N ASP A 304 3.49 -2.74 -14.53
CA ASP A 304 4.63 -2.41 -15.38
C ASP A 304 4.30 -1.13 -16.16
N ARG A 305 5.04 -0.09 -15.85
CA ARG A 305 4.86 1.29 -16.33
C ARG A 305 5.66 1.53 -17.60
N ALA A 306 6.21 2.74 -17.75
CA ALA A 306 6.98 3.21 -18.90
C ALA A 306 6.21 3.03 -20.22
N GLU A 307 6.69 2.23 -21.16
CA GLU A 307 6.03 2.00 -22.45
C GLU A 307 4.95 0.91 -22.37
N GLN A 308 5.05 -0.04 -21.42
CA GLN A 308 4.21 -1.23 -21.36
C GLN A 308 2.80 -0.95 -20.86
N ASN A 309 2.66 -0.16 -19.78
CA ASN A 309 1.38 0.24 -19.20
C ASN A 309 0.40 -0.93 -19.00
N ARG A 310 0.84 -1.94 -18.26
CA ARG A 310 0.10 -3.19 -18.04
C ARG A 310 0.14 -3.64 -16.57
N ILE A 311 -0.72 -4.58 -16.24
CA ILE A 311 -0.68 -5.36 -15.01
C ILE A 311 -0.25 -6.79 -15.38
N LEU A 312 0.81 -7.25 -14.75
CA LEU A 312 1.28 -8.63 -14.83
C LEU A 312 0.62 -9.44 -13.72
N VAL A 313 0.15 -10.64 -14.05
CA VAL A 313 -0.47 -11.56 -13.10
C VAL A 313 0.36 -12.83 -13.04
N TYR A 314 0.81 -13.16 -11.84
CA TYR A 314 1.55 -14.39 -11.55
C TYR A 314 0.73 -15.31 -10.69
N ALA A 315 0.68 -16.61 -11.03
CA ALA A 315 0.28 -17.65 -10.11
C ALA A 315 1.46 -17.98 -9.18
N ILE A 316 1.17 -18.13 -7.90
CA ILE A 316 2.14 -18.53 -6.88
C ILE A 316 1.95 -20.02 -6.64
N ASP A 317 2.98 -20.84 -6.90
CA ASP A 317 2.93 -22.27 -6.66
C ASP A 317 3.11 -22.65 -5.18
N GLU A 318 3.04 -23.94 -4.85
CA GLU A 318 3.18 -24.45 -3.49
C GLU A 318 4.55 -24.18 -2.86
N HIS A 319 5.57 -23.85 -3.66
CA HIS A 319 6.91 -23.45 -3.21
C HIS A 319 7.10 -21.94 -3.21
N GLY A 320 6.05 -21.18 -3.59
CA GLY A 320 6.04 -19.73 -3.67
C GLY A 320 6.64 -19.16 -4.95
N SER A 321 6.99 -20.02 -5.94
CA SER A 321 7.55 -19.55 -7.21
C SER A 321 6.49 -18.86 -8.05
N LEU A 322 6.92 -17.81 -8.73
CA LEU A 322 6.08 -16.98 -9.58
C LEU A 322 6.07 -17.55 -11.00
N ASN A 323 4.85 -17.82 -11.53
CA ASN A 323 4.61 -18.24 -12.89
C ASN A 323 3.66 -17.23 -13.54
N GLU A 324 4.10 -16.53 -14.57
CA GLU A 324 3.26 -15.56 -15.29
C GLU A 324 2.09 -16.27 -15.97
N ILE A 325 0.87 -15.78 -15.75
CA ILE A 325 -0.35 -16.32 -16.32
C ILE A 325 -1.13 -15.31 -17.15
N GLN A 326 -0.83 -14.00 -17.02
CA GLN A 326 -1.47 -12.96 -17.81
C GLN A 326 -0.65 -11.67 -17.83
N GLN A 327 -0.71 -10.99 -18.96
CA GLN A 327 -0.37 -9.59 -19.15
C GLN A 327 -1.64 -8.84 -19.57
N ARG A 328 -2.11 -7.90 -18.75
CA ARG A 328 -3.35 -7.16 -18.98
C ARG A 328 -3.06 -5.66 -19.13
N PRO A 329 -3.36 -5.02 -20.27
CA PRO A 329 -3.25 -3.57 -20.40
C PRO A 329 -3.98 -2.84 -19.25
N SER A 330 -3.38 -1.77 -18.73
CA SER A 330 -3.96 -0.97 -17.65
C SER A 330 -5.06 -0.01 -18.13
N GLU A 331 -5.31 0.03 -19.45
CA GLU A 331 -6.23 0.93 -20.16
C GLU A 331 -5.91 2.42 -19.97
N GLY A 332 -4.66 2.71 -19.63
CA GLY A 332 -4.17 4.06 -19.42
C GLY A 332 -2.65 4.11 -19.44
N ARG A 333 -2.07 5.20 -18.96
CA ARG A 333 -0.63 5.40 -18.91
C ARG A 333 -0.13 5.59 -17.49
N GLU A 334 1.01 4.99 -17.20
CA GLU A 334 1.67 5.01 -15.90
C GLU A 334 0.76 4.45 -14.79
N PRO A 335 0.44 3.12 -14.79
CA PRO A 335 -0.28 2.48 -13.69
C PRO A 335 0.59 2.51 -12.42
N ARG A 336 0.50 3.61 -11.65
CA ARG A 336 1.37 3.88 -10.52
C ARG A 336 1.04 3.01 -9.33
N GLU A 337 -0.27 2.81 -9.08
CA GLU A 337 -0.80 1.97 -8.02
C GLU A 337 -2.10 1.31 -8.45
N PHE A 338 -2.45 0.22 -7.78
CA PHE A 338 -3.73 -0.45 -7.93
C PHE A 338 -4.16 -1.08 -6.60
N ALA A 339 -5.45 -1.33 -6.45
CA ALA A 339 -5.99 -2.04 -5.30
C ALA A 339 -7.00 -3.10 -5.74
N ILE A 340 -6.92 -4.29 -5.13
CA ILE A 340 -7.95 -5.31 -5.24
C ILE A 340 -9.02 -4.98 -4.19
N ASP A 341 -10.29 -5.03 -4.59
CA ASP A 341 -11.39 -4.81 -3.67
C ASP A 341 -11.49 -5.95 -2.62
N PRO A 342 -12.07 -5.72 -1.45
CA PRO A 342 -12.13 -6.72 -0.39
C PRO A 342 -12.85 -8.02 -0.76
N SER A 343 -13.77 -7.98 -1.74
CA SER A 343 -14.39 -9.21 -2.27
C SER A 343 -13.47 -10.02 -3.18
N GLY A 344 -12.35 -9.43 -3.62
CA GLY A 344 -11.42 -10.01 -4.57
C GLY A 344 -11.94 -10.09 -6.00
N ARG A 345 -13.10 -9.49 -6.31
CA ARG A 345 -13.74 -9.55 -7.63
C ARG A 345 -13.38 -8.41 -8.57
N PHE A 346 -12.74 -7.37 -8.05
CA PHE A 346 -12.44 -6.16 -8.81
C PHE A 346 -11.04 -5.64 -8.51
N MET A 347 -10.48 -4.91 -9.47
CA MET A 347 -9.22 -4.17 -9.31
C MET A 347 -9.41 -2.75 -9.80
N LEU A 348 -9.02 -1.78 -8.97
CA LEU A 348 -8.91 -0.37 -9.33
C LEU A 348 -7.47 -0.05 -9.69
N VAL A 349 -7.25 0.54 -10.87
CA VAL A 349 -5.91 0.91 -11.35
C VAL A 349 -5.83 2.43 -11.51
N ALA A 350 -4.86 3.04 -10.84
CA ALA A 350 -4.56 4.46 -10.91
C ALA A 350 -3.54 4.73 -12.03
N ASN A 351 -4.00 5.17 -13.19
CA ASN A 351 -3.20 5.52 -14.35
C ASN A 351 -2.81 6.99 -14.29
N GLN A 352 -1.67 7.29 -13.65
CA GLN A 352 -1.23 8.64 -13.29
C GLN A 352 -1.10 9.59 -14.48
N LYS A 353 -0.45 9.14 -15.58
CA LYS A 353 -0.14 10.01 -16.73
C LYS A 353 -1.28 10.13 -17.76
N SER A 354 -2.37 9.42 -17.56
CA SER A 354 -3.58 9.57 -18.38
C SER A 354 -4.77 10.13 -17.60
N ASP A 355 -4.56 10.56 -16.34
CA ASP A 355 -5.61 11.15 -15.49
C ASP A 355 -6.84 10.26 -15.37
N GLN A 356 -6.60 8.94 -15.13
CA GLN A 356 -7.67 7.94 -15.15
C GLN A 356 -7.57 6.97 -13.98
N LEU A 357 -8.73 6.68 -13.39
CA LEU A 357 -8.95 5.52 -12.54
C LEU A 357 -9.75 4.49 -13.33
N VAL A 358 -9.23 3.29 -13.47
CA VAL A 358 -9.84 2.21 -14.25
C VAL A 358 -10.27 1.08 -13.32
N LEU A 359 -11.52 0.63 -13.46
CA LEU A 359 -12.07 -0.52 -12.75
C LEU A 359 -12.08 -1.74 -13.67
N LEU A 360 -11.35 -2.77 -13.30
CA LEU A 360 -11.28 -4.05 -13.99
C LEU A 360 -12.04 -5.13 -13.20
N GLN A 361 -12.67 -6.04 -13.92
CA GLN A 361 -13.15 -7.30 -13.34
C GLN A 361 -11.95 -8.18 -12.95
N ARG A 362 -12.05 -8.91 -11.87
CA ARG A 362 -11.09 -9.95 -11.45
C ARG A 362 -11.84 -11.24 -11.12
N ASP A 363 -11.35 -12.37 -11.63
CA ASP A 363 -11.84 -13.69 -11.22
C ASP A 363 -11.03 -14.17 -10.00
N PRO A 364 -11.64 -14.31 -8.81
CA PRO A 364 -10.90 -14.76 -7.62
C PRO A 364 -10.42 -16.20 -7.70
N ASN A 365 -10.97 -17.04 -8.59
CA ASN A 365 -10.56 -18.43 -8.72
C ASN A 365 -9.32 -18.62 -9.60
N SER A 366 -9.28 -17.96 -10.74
CA SER A 366 -8.18 -18.02 -11.70
C SER A 366 -7.14 -16.91 -11.52
N GLY A 367 -7.47 -15.85 -10.77
CA GLY A 367 -6.64 -14.66 -10.61
C GLY A 367 -6.65 -13.72 -11.81
N LEU A 368 -7.26 -14.10 -12.93
CA LEU A 368 -7.23 -13.36 -14.17
C LEU A 368 -8.03 -12.05 -14.09
N LEU A 369 -7.51 -11.02 -14.75
CA LEU A 369 -8.19 -9.75 -14.95
C LEU A 369 -9.01 -9.80 -16.23
N GLY A 370 -10.29 -9.48 -16.13
CA GLY A 370 -11.28 -9.54 -17.18
C GLY A 370 -11.51 -8.18 -17.84
N GLU A 371 -12.79 -7.87 -18.05
CA GLU A 371 -13.23 -6.68 -18.78
C GLU A 371 -12.99 -5.39 -17.98
N THR A 372 -12.85 -4.28 -18.69
CA THR A 372 -12.93 -2.94 -18.15
C THR A 372 -14.38 -2.57 -17.90
N LEU A 373 -14.73 -2.40 -16.63
CA LEU A 373 -16.11 -2.09 -16.23
C LEU A 373 -16.39 -0.60 -16.23
N GLN A 374 -15.39 0.19 -15.85
CA GLN A 374 -15.54 1.65 -15.74
C GLN A 374 -14.20 2.35 -15.88
N THR A 375 -14.24 3.56 -16.46
CA THR A 375 -13.13 4.52 -16.45
C THR A 375 -13.63 5.86 -15.93
N LEU A 376 -12.94 6.41 -14.93
CA LEU A 376 -13.22 7.73 -14.37
C LEU A 376 -12.05 8.68 -14.64
N SER A 377 -12.36 9.93 -15.01
CA SER A 377 -11.34 10.98 -15.08
C SER A 377 -11.03 11.50 -13.68
N ILE A 378 -9.80 11.30 -13.24
CA ILE A 378 -9.26 11.79 -11.97
C ILE A 378 -7.85 12.27 -12.24
N GLY A 379 -7.55 13.53 -11.93
CA GLY A 379 -6.22 14.12 -12.19
C GLY A 379 -5.12 13.41 -11.44
N LYS A 380 -4.12 12.92 -12.14
CA LYS A 380 -2.89 12.26 -11.67
C LYS A 380 -3.09 11.32 -10.46
N PRO A 381 -4.04 10.34 -10.51
CA PRO A 381 -4.25 9.43 -9.40
C PRO A 381 -2.97 8.59 -9.17
N SER A 382 -2.60 8.40 -7.91
CA SER A 382 -1.33 7.77 -7.55
C SER A 382 -1.44 6.71 -6.46
N ASP A 383 -2.56 6.70 -5.72
CA ASP A 383 -2.84 5.69 -4.70
C ASP A 383 -4.34 5.41 -4.59
N VAL A 384 -4.68 4.18 -4.21
CA VAL A 384 -6.05 3.68 -4.05
C VAL A 384 -6.15 2.87 -2.78
N LYS A 385 -7.04 3.24 -1.86
CA LYS A 385 -7.27 2.50 -0.62
C LYS A 385 -8.76 2.30 -0.36
N PHE A 386 -9.18 1.07 -0.13
CA PHE A 386 -10.54 0.79 0.36
C PHE A 386 -10.64 1.10 1.85
N LEU A 387 -11.71 1.83 2.22
CA LEU A 387 -12.11 2.02 3.61
C LEU A 387 -13.09 0.90 3.96
N GLU A 388 -12.60 -0.22 4.40
CA GLU A 388 -13.43 -1.29 4.94
C GLU A 388 -12.95 -1.69 6.32
N GLU A 389 -13.93 -1.95 7.19
CA GLU A 389 -13.66 -2.76 8.36
C GLU A 389 -13.27 -4.15 7.86
N THR A 390 -12.06 -4.59 8.16
CA THR A 390 -11.71 -5.99 8.06
C THR A 390 -12.66 -6.73 8.98
N GLY A 391 -13.72 -7.31 8.42
CA GLY A 391 -14.61 -8.18 9.17
C GLY A 391 -13.77 -9.27 9.86
N ASN A 392 -13.81 -9.25 11.18
CA ASN A 392 -13.27 -10.32 12.02
C ASN A 392 -14.03 -11.62 11.78
#